data_d86599f73be100ac6b4f33e39093ceb7
#
_entry.id   d86599f73be100ac6b4f33e39093ceb7
#
_cell.length_a   1.000
_cell.length_b   1.000
_cell.length_c   1.000
_cell.angle_alpha   90.00
_cell.angle_beta   90.00
_cell.angle_gamma   90.00
#
_symmetry.space_group_name_H-M   'P 1'
#
loop_
_entity.id
_entity.type
_entity.pdbx_description
1 polymer ?
#
loop_
_entity_poly.entity_id
_entity_poly.type
_entity_poly.pdbx_seq_one_letter_code
_entity_poly.pdbx_strand_id
1 'polypeptide(L)'
;TFTVLKDASATAIYGSRASNGVIIITTKKGSAGAAPSVAYDGNVSMSNVKETLDVLNASDYRKWIVALYGEDSDAYRALGNSNTDWQDEIYRTALSTDHNLTISGGLKNMPYRVSLGYTNQNGIIETSKFERYTASVNVAPSFLDGYLKLNGNLKAMLAKSRYADSGVVGAAARFDPTQSV
;
A
#
# COMPACT_ATOMS: atom_id res chain seq x y z
N THR A 1 12.35 -3.98 18.20
CA THR A 1 11.63 -4.03 19.49
C THR A 1 10.67 -2.86 19.55
N PHE A 2 9.48 -3.08 20.09
CA PHE A 2 8.50 -2.04 20.39
C PHE A 2 8.41 -1.92 21.91
N THR A 3 8.56 -0.71 22.42
CA THR A 3 8.39 -0.40 23.84
C THR A 3 7.34 0.68 23.97
N VAL A 4 6.29 0.43 24.74
CA VAL A 4 5.21 1.37 24.99
C VAL A 4 5.37 1.91 26.41
N LEU A 5 5.57 3.23 26.53
CA LEU A 5 5.63 3.93 27.80
C LEU A 5 4.31 4.66 28.02
N LYS A 6 3.58 4.29 29.08
CA LYS A 6 2.26 4.88 29.41
C LYS A 6 2.32 5.72 30.71
N ASP A 7 3.34 5.49 31.53
CA ASP A 7 3.47 6.17 32.83
C ASP A 7 4.06 7.57 32.68
N ALA A 8 3.56 8.51 33.47
CA ALA A 8 4.03 9.88 33.45
C ALA A 8 5.53 10.02 33.77
N SER A 9 6.08 9.21 34.66
CA SER A 9 7.50 9.17 34.98
C SER A 9 8.38 8.72 33.81
N ALA A 10 7.93 7.73 33.05
CA ALA A 10 8.64 7.21 31.89
C ALA A 10 8.54 8.18 30.68
N THR A 11 7.44 8.91 30.57
CA THR A 11 7.21 9.87 29.48
C THR A 11 7.83 11.24 29.74
N ALA A 12 8.16 11.58 30.98
CA ALA A 12 8.73 12.88 31.38
C ALA A 12 10.03 13.26 30.62
N ILE A 13 10.84 12.27 30.26
CA ILE A 13 12.07 12.47 29.48
C ILE A 13 11.78 12.94 28.02
N TYR A 14 10.57 12.74 27.53
CA TYR A 14 10.17 13.07 26.14
C TYR A 14 9.38 14.38 26.04
N GLY A 15 9.18 15.06 27.17
CA GLY A 15 8.53 16.37 27.27
C GLY A 15 7.01 16.32 27.10
N SER A 16 6.40 17.49 26.95
CA SER A 16 4.92 17.68 26.92
C SER A 16 4.21 16.89 25.80
N ARG A 17 4.89 16.59 24.71
CA ARG A 17 4.34 15.78 23.61
C ARG A 17 4.09 14.32 24.00
N ALA A 18 4.65 13.87 25.09
CA ALA A 18 4.55 12.50 25.60
C ALA A 18 3.37 12.29 26.57
N SER A 19 2.51 13.30 26.78
CA SER A 19 1.36 13.23 27.71
C SER A 19 0.40 12.07 27.42
N ASN A 20 0.28 11.68 26.14
CA ASN A 20 -0.56 10.55 25.70
C ASN A 20 0.21 9.22 25.57
N GLY A 21 1.43 9.15 26.11
CA GLY A 21 2.31 7.99 26.01
C GLY A 21 3.34 8.11 24.88
N VAL A 22 4.32 7.20 24.90
CA VAL A 22 5.42 7.14 23.93
C VAL A 22 5.56 5.71 23.42
N ILE A 23 5.69 5.58 22.10
CA ILE A 23 6.05 4.32 21.44
C ILE A 23 7.49 4.43 20.96
N ILE A 24 8.39 3.66 21.56
CA ILE A 24 9.79 3.59 21.16
C ILE A 24 9.97 2.42 20.21
N ILE A 25 10.44 2.70 19.01
CA ILE A 25 10.77 1.69 18.00
C ILE A 25 12.29 1.57 17.90
N THR A 26 12.83 0.45 18.39
CA THR A 26 14.25 0.14 18.22
C THR A 26 14.44 -0.77 17.02
N THR A 27 15.08 -0.25 15.98
CA THR A 27 15.37 -0.99 14.75
C THR A 27 16.51 -1.99 14.95
N LYS A 28 16.50 -3.07 14.17
CA LYS A 28 17.60 -4.04 14.14
C LYS A 28 18.88 -3.38 13.62
N LYS A 29 19.99 -3.67 14.27
CA LYS A 29 21.34 -3.21 13.89
C LYS A 29 22.20 -4.41 13.54
N GLY A 30 23.36 -4.18 12.92
CA GLY A 30 24.41 -5.18 12.81
C GLY A 30 25.07 -5.43 14.19
N SER A 31 25.80 -6.53 14.32
CA SER A 31 26.56 -6.86 15.53
C SER A 31 28.05 -6.83 15.21
N ALA A 32 28.85 -6.18 16.03
CA ALA A 32 30.32 -6.13 15.86
C ALA A 32 30.93 -7.54 15.84
N GLY A 33 31.85 -7.80 14.92
CA GLY A 33 32.49 -9.10 14.78
C GLY A 33 31.60 -10.22 14.22
N ALA A 34 30.35 -9.96 13.95
CA ALA A 34 29.47 -10.96 13.37
C ALA A 34 29.79 -11.23 11.89
N ALA A 35 29.74 -12.50 11.50
CA ALA A 35 29.83 -12.88 10.09
C ALA A 35 28.72 -12.21 9.26
N PRO A 36 28.97 -11.89 7.99
CA PRO A 36 27.94 -11.38 7.10
C PRO A 36 26.75 -12.34 7.00
N SER A 37 25.56 -11.83 7.16
CA SER A 37 24.29 -12.54 7.02
C SER A 37 23.43 -11.83 5.99
N VAL A 38 22.84 -12.62 5.10
CA VAL A 38 21.90 -12.14 4.08
C VAL A 38 20.52 -12.70 4.44
N ALA A 39 19.53 -11.83 4.53
CA ALA A 39 18.15 -12.21 4.75
C ALA A 39 17.29 -11.62 3.62
N TYR A 40 16.40 -12.42 3.09
CA TYR A 40 15.40 -12.01 2.13
C TYR A 40 14.01 -12.30 2.69
N ASP A 41 13.17 -11.28 2.68
CA ASP A 41 11.77 -11.37 3.05
C ASP A 41 10.94 -11.02 1.80
N GLY A 42 10.08 -11.93 1.38
CA GLY A 42 9.19 -11.73 0.24
C GLY A 42 7.75 -12.04 0.61
N ASN A 43 6.83 -11.22 0.11
CA ASN A 43 5.40 -11.41 0.25
C ASN A 43 4.72 -11.20 -1.10
N VAL A 44 3.76 -12.06 -1.40
CA VAL A 44 2.86 -11.93 -2.56
C VAL A 44 1.44 -11.99 -2.02
N SER A 45 0.62 -11.03 -2.41
CA SER A 45 -0.79 -10.98 -2.02
C SER A 45 -1.68 -10.77 -3.23
N MET A 46 -2.86 -11.37 -3.19
CA MET A 46 -3.89 -11.23 -4.21
C MET A 46 -5.15 -10.68 -3.55
N SER A 47 -5.75 -9.69 -4.18
CA SER A 47 -6.96 -9.02 -3.70
C SER A 47 -7.98 -8.94 -4.82
N ASN A 48 -9.22 -9.22 -4.50
CA ASN A 48 -10.39 -9.09 -5.40
C ASN A 48 -11.49 -8.34 -4.68
N VAL A 49 -12.40 -7.80 -5.45
CA VAL A 49 -13.66 -7.29 -4.91
C VAL A 49 -14.42 -8.44 -4.24
N LYS A 50 -14.94 -8.20 -3.05
CA LYS A 50 -15.69 -9.21 -2.30
C LYS A 50 -17.14 -9.27 -2.77
N GLU A 51 -17.70 -8.11 -3.07
CA GLU A 51 -19.12 -7.94 -3.41
C GLU A 51 -19.28 -6.67 -4.22
N THR A 52 -20.10 -6.72 -5.26
CA THR A 52 -20.50 -5.59 -6.09
C THR A 52 -21.92 -5.17 -5.73
N LEU A 53 -22.32 -4.00 -6.17
CA LEU A 53 -23.71 -3.55 -6.04
C LEU A 53 -24.60 -4.34 -6.99
N ASP A 54 -25.78 -4.71 -6.53
CA ASP A 54 -26.82 -5.27 -7.39
C ASP A 54 -27.44 -4.13 -8.22
N VAL A 55 -27.21 -4.16 -9.52
CA VAL A 55 -27.66 -3.14 -10.48
C VAL A 55 -28.47 -3.78 -11.58
N LEU A 56 -29.30 -2.99 -12.26
CA LEU A 56 -30.12 -3.47 -13.38
C LEU A 56 -29.22 -3.91 -14.55
N ASN A 57 -29.48 -5.10 -15.07
CA ASN A 57 -28.92 -5.52 -16.35
C ASN A 57 -29.61 -4.78 -17.52
N ALA A 58 -29.05 -4.89 -18.73
CA ALA A 58 -29.57 -4.18 -19.89
C ALA A 58 -31.04 -4.50 -20.20
N SER A 59 -31.50 -5.74 -19.99
CA SER A 59 -32.89 -6.15 -20.22
C SER A 59 -33.84 -5.46 -19.24
N ASP A 60 -33.52 -5.48 -17.96
CA ASP A 60 -34.39 -4.89 -16.95
C ASP A 60 -34.33 -3.36 -16.99
N TYR A 61 -33.16 -2.79 -17.34
CA TYR A 61 -33.03 -1.36 -17.59
C TYR A 61 -33.93 -0.89 -18.75
N ARG A 62 -33.99 -1.64 -19.87
CA ARG A 62 -34.90 -1.35 -20.99
C ARG A 62 -36.36 -1.37 -20.54
N LYS A 63 -36.79 -2.42 -19.81
CA LYS A 63 -38.14 -2.51 -19.27
C LYS A 63 -38.49 -1.32 -18.40
N TRP A 64 -37.52 -0.90 -17.57
CA TRP A 64 -37.67 0.24 -16.69
C TRP A 64 -37.84 1.56 -17.48
N ILE A 65 -37.02 1.78 -18.52
CA ILE A 65 -37.12 2.95 -19.40
C ILE A 65 -38.46 2.96 -20.13
N VAL A 66 -38.92 1.81 -20.66
CA VAL A 66 -40.25 1.70 -21.33
C VAL A 66 -41.38 2.03 -20.34
N ALA A 67 -41.29 1.52 -19.10
CA ALA A 67 -42.30 1.78 -18.09
C ALA A 67 -42.42 3.26 -17.69
N LEU A 68 -41.29 3.99 -17.70
CA LEU A 68 -41.26 5.41 -17.32
C LEU A 68 -41.57 6.37 -18.46
N TYR A 69 -41.06 6.08 -19.66
CA TYR A 69 -41.03 7.04 -20.76
C TYR A 69 -41.77 6.55 -22.01
N GLY A 70 -42.09 5.26 -22.14
CA GLY A 70 -42.67 4.64 -23.33
C GLY A 70 -41.64 4.29 -24.41
N GLU A 71 -42.02 3.40 -25.32
CA GLU A 71 -41.17 2.91 -26.42
C GLU A 71 -40.87 3.97 -27.48
N ASP A 72 -41.73 4.97 -27.64
CA ASP A 72 -41.55 6.05 -28.62
C ASP A 72 -40.68 7.21 -28.11
N SER A 73 -40.15 7.10 -26.87
CA SER A 73 -39.38 8.17 -26.25
C SER A 73 -37.96 8.26 -26.81
N ASP A 74 -37.37 9.45 -26.73
CA ASP A 74 -35.97 9.66 -27.06
C ASP A 74 -35.04 8.89 -26.09
N ALA A 75 -35.47 8.68 -24.82
CA ALA A 75 -34.77 7.88 -23.86
C ALA A 75 -34.65 6.41 -24.31
N TYR A 76 -35.72 5.84 -24.87
CA TYR A 76 -35.69 4.49 -25.43
C TYR A 76 -34.82 4.39 -26.68
N ARG A 77 -34.88 5.38 -27.56
CA ARG A 77 -34.06 5.43 -28.79
C ARG A 77 -32.57 5.57 -28.53
N ALA A 78 -32.21 6.16 -27.39
CA ALA A 78 -30.81 6.33 -26.97
C ALA A 78 -30.17 5.05 -26.41
N LEU A 79 -30.95 3.99 -26.13
CA LEU A 79 -30.43 2.74 -25.59
C LEU A 79 -29.56 2.02 -26.63
N GLY A 80 -28.39 1.60 -26.21
CA GLY A 80 -27.48 0.75 -26.98
C GLY A 80 -27.94 -0.71 -27.06
N ASN A 81 -27.17 -1.61 -27.64
CA ASN A 81 -27.51 -3.02 -27.84
C ASN A 81 -26.65 -3.96 -26.96
N SER A 82 -25.81 -3.42 -26.13
CA SER A 82 -24.92 -4.18 -25.24
C SER A 82 -25.60 -4.59 -23.94
N ASN A 83 -24.93 -5.44 -23.17
CA ASN A 83 -25.25 -5.75 -21.80
C ASN A 83 -23.93 -5.73 -21.01
N THR A 84 -23.51 -4.54 -20.63
CA THR A 84 -22.22 -4.29 -19.98
C THR A 84 -22.41 -4.21 -18.48
N ASP A 85 -21.68 -5.03 -17.72
CA ASP A 85 -21.50 -4.83 -16.30
C ASP A 85 -20.33 -3.88 -16.09
N TRP A 86 -20.64 -2.60 -15.87
CA TRP A 86 -19.62 -1.57 -15.65
C TRP A 86 -18.81 -1.76 -14.38
N GLN A 87 -19.32 -2.53 -13.43
CA GLN A 87 -18.54 -2.85 -12.22
C GLN A 87 -17.44 -3.86 -12.54
N ASP A 88 -17.69 -4.83 -13.40
CA ASP A 88 -16.65 -5.76 -13.84
C ASP A 88 -15.56 -5.06 -14.65
N GLU A 89 -15.92 -4.01 -15.42
CA GLU A 89 -14.95 -3.23 -16.23
C GLU A 89 -14.01 -2.37 -15.37
N ILE A 90 -14.43 -1.96 -14.18
CA ILE A 90 -13.60 -1.13 -13.31
C ILE A 90 -12.82 -1.93 -12.27
N TYR A 91 -13.21 -3.17 -12.00
CA TYR A 91 -12.55 -4.01 -11.02
C TYR A 91 -11.63 -5.03 -11.66
N ARG A 92 -10.59 -5.37 -10.92
CA ARG A 92 -9.67 -6.44 -11.31
C ARG A 92 -9.22 -7.26 -10.11
N THR A 93 -8.74 -8.46 -10.37
CA THR A 93 -7.90 -9.18 -9.41
C THR A 93 -6.54 -8.51 -9.34
N ALA A 94 -6.22 -7.93 -8.19
CA ALA A 94 -4.98 -7.20 -7.97
C ALA A 94 -3.91 -8.08 -7.33
N LEU A 95 -2.77 -8.22 -8.01
CA LEU A 95 -1.59 -8.90 -7.49
C LEU A 95 -0.63 -7.85 -6.95
N SER A 96 -0.19 -8.04 -5.71
CA SER A 96 0.77 -7.15 -5.04
C SER A 96 1.96 -7.95 -4.53
N THR A 97 3.15 -7.34 -4.56
CA THR A 97 4.39 -7.95 -4.10
C THR A 97 5.17 -6.99 -3.21
N ASP A 98 5.83 -7.57 -2.20
CA ASP A 98 6.76 -6.85 -1.33
C ASP A 98 8.03 -7.68 -1.18
N HIS A 99 9.18 -7.06 -1.39
CA HIS A 99 10.49 -7.69 -1.36
C HIS A 99 11.43 -6.87 -0.51
N ASN A 100 12.14 -7.50 0.41
CA ASN A 100 13.13 -6.84 1.24
C ASN A 100 14.39 -7.71 1.35
N LEU A 101 15.51 -7.19 0.87
CA LEU A 101 16.82 -7.80 0.99
C LEU A 101 17.61 -7.06 2.06
N THR A 102 18.12 -7.77 3.04
CA THR A 102 18.93 -7.23 4.10
C THR A 102 20.28 -7.95 4.18
N ILE A 103 21.35 -7.16 4.24
CA ILE A 103 22.69 -7.64 4.52
C ILE A 103 23.13 -7.02 5.84
N SER A 104 23.52 -7.83 6.80
CA SER A 104 23.99 -7.36 8.09
C SER A 104 25.20 -8.15 8.55
N GLY A 105 26.07 -7.50 9.32
CA GLY A 105 27.30 -8.10 9.83
C GLY A 105 28.09 -7.11 10.65
N GLY A 106 29.33 -7.45 10.93
CA GLY A 106 30.24 -6.54 11.64
C GLY A 106 31.69 -6.84 11.29
N LEU A 107 32.37 -5.87 10.71
CA LEU A 107 33.82 -5.85 10.80
C LEU A 107 34.21 -5.60 12.26
N LYS A 108 35.39 -6.02 12.68
CA LYS A 108 35.86 -6.05 14.08
C LYS A 108 35.22 -5.03 15.03
N ASN A 109 35.18 -3.75 14.63
CA ASN A 109 34.65 -2.64 15.43
C ASN A 109 33.56 -1.84 14.70
N MET A 110 33.03 -2.34 13.58
CA MET A 110 32.06 -1.63 12.76
C MET A 110 30.89 -2.55 12.39
N PRO A 111 29.85 -2.65 13.21
CA PRO A 111 28.61 -3.28 12.83
C PRO A 111 27.93 -2.48 11.71
N TYR A 112 27.38 -3.20 10.76
CA TYR A 112 26.66 -2.62 9.63
C TYR A 112 25.38 -3.37 9.32
N ARG A 113 24.41 -2.68 8.76
CA ARG A 113 23.19 -3.23 8.19
C ARG A 113 22.79 -2.42 6.97
N VAL A 114 22.61 -3.08 5.85
CA VAL A 114 22.10 -2.51 4.59
C VAL A 114 20.80 -3.21 4.27
N SER A 115 19.77 -2.48 3.93
CA SER A 115 18.49 -3.05 3.49
C SER A 115 18.02 -2.34 2.22
N LEU A 116 17.52 -3.14 1.27
CA LEU A 116 16.89 -2.70 0.05
C LEU A 116 15.49 -3.28 0.00
N GLY A 117 14.49 -2.45 -0.22
CA GLY A 117 13.10 -2.87 -0.29
C GLY A 117 12.45 -2.40 -1.58
N TYR A 118 11.60 -3.25 -2.12
CA TYR A 118 10.72 -2.96 -3.24
C TYR A 118 9.30 -3.41 -2.92
N THR A 119 8.35 -2.51 -3.04
CA THR A 119 6.93 -2.76 -2.86
C THR A 119 6.20 -2.39 -4.13
N ASN A 120 5.37 -3.28 -4.65
CA ASN A 120 4.45 -3.03 -5.75
C ASN A 120 3.05 -3.46 -5.32
N GLN A 121 2.18 -2.50 -5.06
CA GLN A 121 0.81 -2.73 -4.65
C GLN A 121 -0.14 -2.27 -5.75
N ASN A 122 -0.89 -3.19 -6.30
CA ASN A 122 -1.98 -2.90 -7.21
C ASN A 122 -3.30 -2.86 -6.44
N GLY A 123 -4.14 -1.89 -6.75
CA GLY A 123 -5.49 -1.83 -6.21
C GLY A 123 -6.48 -2.64 -7.04
N ILE A 124 -7.59 -3.00 -6.43
CA ILE A 124 -8.69 -3.73 -7.09
C ILE A 124 -9.44 -2.88 -8.12
N ILE A 125 -9.35 -1.55 -8.02
CA ILE A 125 -9.87 -0.65 -9.06
C ILE A 125 -8.77 -0.48 -10.11
N GLU A 126 -9.14 -0.60 -11.39
CA GLU A 126 -8.25 -0.37 -12.52
C GLU A 126 -7.49 0.95 -12.37
N THR A 127 -6.27 1.01 -12.87
CA THR A 127 -5.34 2.15 -12.76
C THR A 127 -4.76 2.43 -11.37
N SER A 128 -5.35 1.94 -10.28
CA SER A 128 -4.83 2.15 -8.93
C SER A 128 -3.53 1.36 -8.71
N LYS A 129 -2.42 2.06 -8.40
CA LYS A 129 -1.09 1.45 -8.22
C LYS A 129 -0.24 2.25 -7.25
N PHE A 130 0.53 1.54 -6.44
CA PHE A 130 1.55 2.11 -5.57
C PHE A 130 2.86 1.33 -5.73
N GLU A 131 3.94 2.04 -6.02
CA GLU A 131 5.30 1.50 -6.08
C GLU A 131 6.19 2.24 -5.10
N ARG A 132 7.00 1.50 -4.35
CA ARG A 132 7.94 2.08 -3.40
C ARG A 132 9.27 1.35 -3.44
N TYR A 133 10.33 2.12 -3.56
CA TYR A 133 11.71 1.69 -3.42
C TYR A 133 12.27 2.27 -2.13
N THR A 134 12.90 1.46 -1.34
CA THR A 134 13.54 1.89 -0.09
C THR A 134 14.98 1.38 -0.04
N ALA A 135 15.87 2.23 0.45
CA ALA A 135 17.24 1.86 0.75
C ALA A 135 17.60 2.39 2.13
N SER A 136 18.23 1.58 2.96
CA SER A 136 18.71 2.02 4.26
C SER A 136 20.10 1.44 4.54
N VAL A 137 20.95 2.27 5.10
CA VAL A 137 22.30 1.89 5.55
C VAL A 137 22.44 2.35 7.00
N ASN A 138 22.79 1.44 7.87
CA ASN A 138 23.16 1.74 9.24
C ASN A 138 24.56 1.22 9.50
N VAL A 139 25.43 2.08 10.04
CA VAL A 139 26.78 1.74 10.46
C VAL A 139 27.03 2.33 11.83
N ALA A 140 27.70 1.58 12.70
CA ALA A 140 27.96 2.03 14.05
C ALA A 140 29.43 1.74 14.46
N PRO A 141 30.42 2.39 13.80
CA PRO A 141 31.83 2.16 14.11
C PRO A 141 32.19 2.61 15.53
N SER A 142 33.09 1.87 16.15
CA SER A 142 33.66 2.16 17.43
C SER A 142 35.19 2.26 17.32
N PHE A 143 35.75 3.35 17.79
CA PHE A 143 37.17 3.66 17.73
C PHE A 143 37.74 3.82 19.13
N LEU A 144 39.08 3.84 19.22
CA LEU A 144 39.83 4.07 20.48
C LEU A 144 39.33 3.13 21.62
N ASP A 145 39.32 1.84 21.34
CA ASP A 145 38.86 0.79 22.29
C ASP A 145 37.47 1.03 22.90
N GLY A 146 36.60 1.72 22.15
CA GLY A 146 35.22 1.98 22.58
C GLY A 146 34.95 3.35 23.17
N TYR A 147 35.99 4.19 23.32
CA TYR A 147 35.82 5.55 23.83
C TYR A 147 35.09 6.45 22.82
N LEU A 148 35.26 6.21 21.51
CA LEU A 148 34.53 6.95 20.47
C LEU A 148 33.57 6.00 19.72
N LYS A 149 32.28 6.21 19.90
CA LYS A 149 31.22 5.47 19.20
C LYS A 149 30.46 6.42 18.29
N LEU A 150 30.41 6.10 17.01
CA LEU A 150 29.63 6.83 16.03
C LEU A 150 28.41 5.99 15.62
N ASN A 151 27.34 6.65 15.19
CA ASN A 151 26.16 5.99 14.66
C ASN A 151 25.68 6.76 13.43
N GLY A 152 25.89 6.16 12.26
CA GLY A 152 25.45 6.68 10.98
C GLY A 152 24.21 5.94 10.49
N ASN A 153 23.18 6.67 10.08
CA ASN A 153 21.97 6.12 9.52
C ASN A 153 21.57 6.94 8.29
N LEU A 154 21.57 6.29 7.14
CA LEU A 154 21.10 6.88 5.89
C LEU A 154 19.86 6.11 5.42
N LYS A 155 18.81 6.83 5.06
CA LYS A 155 17.59 6.25 4.49
C LYS A 155 17.20 7.03 3.25
N ALA A 156 16.86 6.30 2.19
CA ALA A 156 16.30 6.84 0.97
C ALA A 156 14.99 6.12 0.64
N MET A 157 14.02 6.86 0.12
CA MET A 157 12.75 6.32 -0.32
C MET A 157 12.29 7.05 -1.58
N LEU A 158 11.88 6.28 -2.56
CA LEU A 158 11.17 6.78 -3.73
C LEU A 158 9.83 6.08 -3.79
N ALA A 159 8.74 6.85 -3.81
CA ALA A 159 7.39 6.31 -3.93
C ALA A 159 6.68 6.94 -5.14
N LYS A 160 5.94 6.12 -5.86
CA LYS A 160 5.07 6.53 -6.97
C LYS A 160 3.68 6.00 -6.68
N SER A 161 2.68 6.88 -6.72
CA SER A 161 1.28 6.52 -6.52
C SER A 161 0.47 6.94 -7.73
N ARG A 162 -0.41 6.06 -8.17
CA ARG A 162 -1.47 6.37 -9.13
C ARG A 162 -2.79 6.01 -8.47
N TYR A 163 -3.66 6.98 -8.34
CA TYR A 163 -4.95 6.81 -7.72
C TYR A 163 -6.01 6.61 -8.81
N ALA A 164 -6.95 5.72 -8.57
CA ALA A 164 -8.16 5.67 -9.36
C ALA A 164 -9.03 6.90 -9.05
N ASP A 165 -9.90 7.26 -9.98
CA ASP A 165 -10.90 8.30 -9.74
C ASP A 165 -11.82 7.87 -8.60
N SER A 166 -12.04 8.76 -7.63
CA SER A 166 -12.89 8.48 -6.46
C SER A 166 -14.37 8.30 -6.82
N GLY A 167 -14.81 8.84 -7.96
CA GLY A 167 -16.17 8.74 -8.47
C GLY A 167 -16.45 7.50 -9.32
N VAL A 168 -15.41 6.75 -9.74
CA VAL A 168 -15.56 5.66 -10.73
C VAL A 168 -16.53 4.57 -10.30
N VAL A 169 -16.55 4.20 -9.02
CA VAL A 169 -17.48 3.17 -8.49
C VAL A 169 -18.93 3.66 -8.59
N GLY A 170 -19.18 4.90 -8.17
CA GLY A 170 -20.51 5.49 -8.27
C GLY A 170 -20.94 5.75 -9.71
N ALA A 171 -20.01 6.04 -10.61
CA ALA A 171 -20.28 6.18 -12.05
C ALA A 171 -20.65 4.82 -12.65
N ALA A 172 -19.87 3.77 -12.41
CA ALA A 172 -20.13 2.43 -12.91
C ALA A 172 -21.50 1.89 -12.46
N ALA A 173 -21.89 2.14 -11.20
CA ALA A 173 -23.20 1.71 -10.69
C ALA A 173 -24.41 2.45 -11.30
N ARG A 174 -24.19 3.59 -11.96
CA ARG A 174 -25.26 4.42 -12.54
C ARG A 174 -25.23 4.49 -14.06
N PHE A 175 -24.16 4.00 -14.64
CA PHE A 175 -24.01 4.09 -16.09
C PHE A 175 -24.97 3.14 -16.80
N ASP A 176 -25.41 3.54 -18.00
CA ASP A 176 -26.35 2.78 -18.81
C ASP A 176 -25.75 1.42 -19.23
N PRO A 177 -26.31 0.29 -18.76
CA PRO A 177 -25.78 -1.03 -19.08
C PRO A 177 -25.99 -1.44 -20.55
N THR A 178 -26.74 -0.67 -21.31
CA THR A 178 -27.00 -0.95 -22.74
C THR A 178 -25.90 -0.40 -23.65
N GLN A 179 -24.98 0.39 -23.12
CA GLN A 179 -23.83 0.93 -23.86
C GLN A 179 -22.68 -0.07 -23.92
N SER A 180 -21.89 -0.01 -24.99
CA SER A 180 -20.67 -0.81 -25.13
C SER A 180 -19.47 -0.12 -24.46
N VAL A 181 -18.46 -0.91 -24.12
CA VAL A 181 -17.15 -0.43 -23.67
C VAL A 181 -16.45 0.30 -24.80
#